data_cc85b9b20ce02d8a148bdad93464feac
#
_entry.id   cc85b9b20ce02d8a148bdad93464feac
#
_cell.length_a   1.000
_cell.length_b   1.000
_cell.length_c   1.000
_cell.angle_alpha   90.00
_cell.angle_beta   90.00
_cell.angle_gamma   90.00
#
_symmetry.space_group_name_H-M   'P 1'
#
loop_
_entity.id
_entity.type
_entity.pdbx_description
1 polymer ?
#
loop_
_entity_poly.entity_id
_entity_poly.type
_entity_poly.pdbx_seq_one_letter_code
_entity_poly.pdbx_strand_id
1 'polypeptide(L)'
;MNLFNKIPISGWSFSSAKNQNITPFEKLFEIFKELITYTSGDFDEAIDWLKELDKEYELTTDDYTIEDFINDLLNKGFVKAEFDIGSGKESKKISAKMERALRKFALKKIFGQIKKSRSGNHKTNHTGKSSNDFDDYRDYQFGDSIDQLMITESLRNMYTRTGSGELDLQSEDLVVKNTLNKSQMSTVLMIDISHSMILYGEDRITPAKRVAMALSELILTRYPKDTLDILVFGNDAKPISIKELPYLKVGPYHTNTVAGLQLAMDMLSKKKNNNKQILMITDGKPSCLKMPDGSYYKNSAGLDQKIVKKCYTMAKQA
;
A
#
# COMPACT_ATOMS: atom_id res chain seq x y z
N MET A 1 -29.03 -10.94 -18.29
CA MET A 1 -28.85 -10.00 -17.15
C MET A 1 -27.55 -9.28 -17.44
N ASN A 2 -27.61 -8.03 -17.95
CA ASN A 2 -26.45 -7.33 -18.51
C ASN A 2 -25.37 -7.09 -17.45
N LEU A 3 -24.20 -7.73 -17.62
CA LEU A 3 -23.00 -7.57 -16.80
C LEU A 3 -22.47 -6.11 -16.77
N PHE A 4 -22.85 -5.30 -17.78
CA PHE A 4 -22.41 -3.92 -17.95
C PHE A 4 -22.90 -2.93 -16.87
N ASN A 5 -23.93 -3.26 -16.09
CA ASN A 5 -24.36 -2.42 -14.97
C ASN A 5 -23.43 -2.49 -13.74
N LYS A 6 -22.38 -3.34 -13.78
CA LYS A 6 -21.44 -3.50 -12.66
C LYS A 6 -20.11 -2.78 -12.85
N ILE A 7 -19.77 -2.35 -14.07
CA ILE A 7 -18.55 -1.57 -14.32
C ILE A 7 -18.97 -0.11 -14.45
N PRO A 8 -18.61 0.78 -13.53
CA PRO A 8 -18.81 2.20 -13.74
C PRO A 8 -17.86 2.68 -14.85
N ILE A 9 -18.29 2.56 -16.11
CA ILE A 9 -17.54 3.02 -17.29
C ILE A 9 -17.48 4.56 -17.36
N SER A 10 -18.13 5.27 -16.45
CA SER A 10 -18.19 6.73 -16.39
C SER A 10 -16.87 7.46 -16.11
N GLY A 11 -15.72 6.75 -16.15
CA GLY A 11 -14.38 7.32 -15.98
C GLY A 11 -13.42 7.06 -17.15
N TRP A 12 -13.85 6.41 -18.23
CA TRP A 12 -13.00 6.18 -19.40
C TRP A 12 -13.16 7.35 -20.39
N SER A 13 -12.40 8.42 -20.18
CA SER A 13 -12.15 9.37 -21.26
C SER A 13 -10.99 8.84 -22.07
N PHE A 14 -11.25 8.30 -23.27
CA PHE A 14 -10.22 8.13 -24.30
C PHE A 14 -9.82 9.52 -24.80
N SER A 15 -9.00 10.24 -24.05
CA SER A 15 -8.31 11.39 -24.62
C SER A 15 -7.26 10.83 -25.56
N SER A 16 -7.32 11.20 -26.83
CA SER A 16 -6.23 11.03 -27.76
C SER A 16 -5.05 11.88 -27.26
N ALA A 17 -4.30 11.37 -26.30
CA ALA A 17 -3.05 11.94 -25.85
C ALA A 17 -2.07 11.84 -27.01
N LYS A 18 -1.61 12.99 -27.46
CA LYS A 18 -0.61 13.18 -28.51
C LYS A 18 0.55 12.21 -28.35
N ASN A 19 0.81 11.41 -29.40
CA ASN A 19 2.08 10.80 -29.79
C ASN A 19 2.97 10.23 -28.68
N GLN A 20 2.57 9.07 -28.15
CA GLN A 20 3.50 8.02 -27.78
C GLN A 20 3.16 6.83 -28.67
N ASN A 21 4.15 6.22 -29.31
CA ASN A 21 4.01 4.95 -30.04
C ASN A 21 3.70 3.84 -29.01
N ILE A 22 2.46 3.82 -28.52
CA ILE A 22 1.97 2.76 -27.61
C ILE A 22 1.76 1.53 -28.46
N THR A 23 2.47 0.45 -28.12
CA THR A 23 2.30 -0.82 -28.83
C THR A 23 0.91 -1.39 -28.57
N PRO A 24 0.35 -2.20 -29.50
CA PRO A 24 -0.93 -2.89 -29.29
C PRO A 24 -0.96 -3.68 -27.96
N PHE A 25 0.16 -4.34 -27.63
CA PHE A 25 0.32 -5.03 -26.34
C PHE A 25 0.13 -4.08 -25.15
N GLU A 26 0.80 -2.92 -25.14
CA GLU A 26 0.70 -1.99 -24.01
C GLU A 26 -0.72 -1.45 -23.81
N LYS A 27 -1.43 -1.18 -24.92
CA LYS A 27 -2.84 -0.74 -24.88
C LYS A 27 -3.72 -1.79 -24.20
N LEU A 28 -3.67 -3.04 -24.67
CA LEU A 28 -4.43 -4.14 -24.09
C LEU A 28 -3.99 -4.47 -22.67
N PHE A 29 -2.69 -4.35 -22.37
CA PHE A 29 -2.14 -4.64 -21.05
C PHE A 29 -2.60 -3.63 -19.99
N GLU A 30 -2.79 -2.35 -20.33
CA GLU A 30 -3.37 -1.36 -19.39
C GLU A 30 -4.81 -1.73 -19.04
N ILE A 31 -5.63 -2.11 -20.03
CA ILE A 31 -7.01 -2.56 -19.83
C ILE A 31 -7.04 -3.87 -19.02
N PHE A 32 -6.20 -4.84 -19.39
CA PHE A 32 -6.13 -6.13 -18.72
C PHE A 32 -5.78 -6.00 -17.22
N LYS A 33 -4.88 -5.07 -16.84
CA LYS A 33 -4.58 -4.80 -15.42
C LYS A 33 -5.79 -4.33 -14.62
N GLU A 34 -6.67 -3.55 -15.24
CA GLU A 34 -7.92 -3.17 -14.61
C GLU A 34 -8.83 -4.38 -14.44
N LEU A 35 -9.06 -5.14 -15.52
CA LEU A 35 -9.96 -6.30 -15.52
C LEU A 35 -9.52 -7.34 -14.49
N ILE A 36 -8.22 -7.68 -14.45
CA ILE A 36 -7.69 -8.66 -13.50
C ILE A 36 -7.85 -8.20 -12.03
N THR A 37 -7.89 -6.90 -11.80
CA THR A 37 -8.16 -6.35 -10.46
C THR A 37 -9.63 -6.52 -10.08
N TYR A 38 -10.56 -6.33 -11.03
CA TYR A 38 -12.00 -6.55 -10.83
C TYR A 38 -12.34 -8.01 -10.62
N THR A 39 -11.78 -8.91 -11.44
CA THR A 39 -12.02 -10.35 -11.34
C THR A 39 -11.27 -11.02 -10.18
N SER A 40 -10.60 -10.23 -9.32
CA SER A 40 -9.82 -10.74 -8.17
C SER A 40 -8.75 -11.75 -8.56
N GLY A 41 -8.06 -11.49 -9.67
CA GLY A 41 -6.97 -12.32 -10.14
C GLY A 41 -7.40 -13.52 -11.01
N ASP A 42 -8.67 -13.66 -11.32
CA ASP A 42 -9.18 -14.69 -12.22
C ASP A 42 -8.82 -14.32 -13.65
N PHE A 43 -7.93 -15.12 -14.25
CA PHE A 43 -7.39 -14.87 -15.57
C PHE A 43 -8.46 -15.11 -16.65
N ASP A 44 -9.19 -16.21 -16.56
CA ASP A 44 -10.13 -16.62 -17.59
C ASP A 44 -11.32 -15.65 -17.64
N GLU A 45 -11.85 -15.28 -16.49
CA GLU A 45 -12.89 -14.24 -16.37
C GLU A 45 -12.41 -12.89 -16.92
N ALA A 46 -11.17 -12.50 -16.64
CA ALA A 46 -10.61 -11.24 -17.15
C ALA A 46 -10.44 -11.24 -18.67
N ILE A 47 -10.06 -12.38 -19.26
CA ILE A 47 -9.96 -12.52 -20.72
C ILE A 47 -11.34 -12.51 -21.38
N ASP A 48 -12.33 -13.16 -20.78
CA ASP A 48 -13.68 -13.16 -21.32
C ASP A 48 -14.27 -11.74 -21.33
N TRP A 49 -14.05 -10.97 -20.27
CA TRP A 49 -14.42 -9.55 -20.26
C TRP A 49 -13.64 -8.72 -21.28
N LEU A 50 -12.35 -9.03 -21.50
CA LEU A 50 -11.56 -8.34 -22.50
C LEU A 50 -12.09 -8.62 -23.92
N LYS A 51 -12.53 -9.86 -24.22
CA LYS A 51 -13.16 -10.23 -25.50
C LYS A 51 -14.50 -9.50 -25.71
N GLU A 52 -15.29 -9.34 -24.66
CA GLU A 52 -16.53 -8.57 -24.73
C GLU A 52 -16.27 -7.09 -25.04
N LEU A 53 -15.28 -6.50 -24.36
CA LEU A 53 -14.86 -5.11 -24.61
C LEU A 53 -14.29 -4.95 -26.02
N ASP A 54 -13.55 -5.93 -26.54
CA ASP A 54 -13.00 -5.89 -27.87
C ASP A 54 -14.11 -5.87 -28.96
N LYS A 55 -15.16 -6.66 -28.77
CA LYS A 55 -16.34 -6.64 -29.69
C LYS A 55 -17.05 -5.29 -29.71
N GLU A 56 -17.05 -4.53 -28.60
CA GLU A 56 -17.76 -3.26 -28.47
C GLU A 56 -16.88 -2.08 -28.92
N TYR A 57 -15.59 -2.13 -28.63
CA TYR A 57 -14.67 -0.99 -28.79
C TYR A 57 -13.57 -1.19 -29.82
N GLU A 58 -13.53 -2.34 -30.53
CA GLU A 58 -12.52 -2.68 -31.54
C GLU A 58 -11.09 -2.41 -31.02
N LEU A 59 -10.74 -3.04 -29.88
CA LEU A 59 -9.47 -2.81 -29.20
C LEU A 59 -8.29 -3.47 -29.91
N THR A 60 -8.57 -4.60 -30.61
CA THR A 60 -7.62 -5.37 -31.40
C THR A 60 -7.63 -4.96 -32.87
N THR A 61 -6.69 -5.48 -33.63
CA THR A 61 -6.57 -5.31 -35.08
C THR A 61 -6.36 -6.66 -35.74
N ASP A 62 -6.51 -6.78 -37.08
CA ASP A 62 -6.25 -8.01 -37.81
C ASP A 62 -4.82 -8.49 -37.63
N ASP A 63 -3.86 -7.58 -37.41
CA ASP A 63 -2.43 -7.89 -37.19
C ASP A 63 -2.09 -8.26 -35.76
N TYR A 64 -2.97 -8.00 -34.78
CA TYR A 64 -2.73 -8.27 -33.36
C TYR A 64 -4.03 -8.61 -32.63
N THR A 65 -4.23 -9.88 -32.37
CA THR A 65 -5.44 -10.46 -31.80
C THR A 65 -5.35 -10.63 -30.27
N ILE A 66 -6.46 -11.03 -29.63
CA ILE A 66 -6.46 -11.38 -28.20
C ILE A 66 -5.60 -12.64 -27.95
N GLU A 67 -5.56 -13.57 -28.88
CA GLU A 67 -4.70 -14.75 -28.81
C GLU A 67 -3.22 -14.38 -28.81
N ASP A 68 -2.82 -13.41 -29.65
CA ASP A 68 -1.44 -12.88 -29.66
C ASP A 68 -1.12 -12.20 -28.33
N PHE A 69 -2.09 -11.45 -27.78
CA PHE A 69 -1.95 -10.82 -26.45
C PHE A 69 -1.74 -11.86 -25.35
N ILE A 70 -2.50 -12.96 -25.33
CA ILE A 70 -2.35 -14.05 -24.37
C ILE A 70 -0.97 -14.70 -24.51
N ASN A 71 -0.52 -14.99 -25.74
CA ASN A 71 0.80 -15.54 -26.01
C ASN A 71 1.90 -14.59 -25.52
N ASP A 72 1.75 -13.29 -25.74
CA ASP A 72 2.67 -12.28 -25.24
C ASP A 72 2.70 -12.22 -23.71
N LEU A 73 1.56 -12.37 -23.02
CA LEU A 73 1.52 -12.44 -21.55
C LEU A 73 2.30 -13.64 -21.01
N LEU A 74 2.19 -14.80 -21.68
CA LEU A 74 2.94 -16.02 -21.36
C LEU A 74 4.44 -15.83 -21.63
N ASN A 75 4.80 -15.39 -22.83
CA ASN A 75 6.19 -15.19 -23.26
C ASN A 75 6.91 -14.15 -22.39
N LYS A 76 6.23 -13.07 -22.05
CA LYS A 76 6.77 -12.05 -21.15
C LYS A 76 6.72 -12.47 -19.68
N GLY A 77 6.16 -13.62 -19.35
CA GLY A 77 6.13 -14.19 -18.00
C GLY A 77 5.19 -13.46 -17.02
N PHE A 78 4.16 -12.77 -17.50
CA PHE A 78 3.12 -12.18 -16.67
C PHE A 78 2.09 -13.21 -16.20
N VAL A 79 1.91 -14.26 -16.99
CA VAL A 79 1.01 -15.37 -16.74
C VAL A 79 1.81 -16.67 -16.79
N LYS A 80 1.41 -17.67 -16.04
CA LYS A 80 1.96 -19.02 -16.04
C LYS A 80 0.85 -20.00 -16.32
N ALA A 81 1.13 -20.97 -17.16
CA ALA A 81 0.30 -22.15 -17.33
C ALA A 81 0.61 -23.14 -16.20
N GLU A 82 -0.40 -23.52 -15.43
CA GLU A 82 -0.31 -24.57 -14.43
C GLU A 82 -1.23 -25.71 -14.83
N PHE A 83 -0.70 -26.92 -14.85
CA PHE A 83 -1.49 -28.12 -15.10
C PHE A 83 -2.05 -28.62 -13.77
N ASP A 84 -3.35 -28.54 -13.61
CA ASP A 84 -4.02 -29.07 -12.42
C ASP A 84 -4.16 -30.59 -12.58
N ILE A 85 -3.34 -31.33 -11.83
CA ILE A 85 -3.31 -32.80 -11.85
C ILE A 85 -4.66 -33.38 -11.40
N GLY A 86 -5.46 -32.64 -10.60
CA GLY A 86 -6.75 -33.11 -10.09
C GLY A 86 -7.90 -32.99 -11.09
N SER A 87 -7.90 -31.97 -11.94
CA SER A 87 -8.96 -31.72 -12.93
C SER A 87 -8.57 -32.07 -14.37
N GLY A 88 -7.29 -32.37 -14.64
CA GLY A 88 -6.76 -32.63 -15.98
C GLY A 88 -6.82 -31.41 -16.90
N LYS A 89 -7.06 -30.22 -16.39
CA LYS A 89 -7.16 -28.98 -17.16
C LYS A 89 -5.96 -28.09 -16.95
N GLU A 90 -5.50 -27.46 -18.02
CA GLU A 90 -4.53 -26.40 -17.97
C GLU A 90 -5.24 -25.12 -17.46
N SER A 91 -4.78 -24.59 -16.33
CA SER A 91 -5.25 -23.32 -15.80
C SER A 91 -4.16 -22.26 -15.93
N LYS A 92 -4.55 -21.05 -16.27
CA LYS A 92 -3.63 -19.91 -16.37
C LYS A 92 -3.74 -19.05 -15.12
N LYS A 93 -2.59 -18.81 -14.47
CA LYS A 93 -2.53 -17.99 -13.26
C LYS A 93 -1.59 -16.81 -13.45
N ILE A 94 -1.91 -15.70 -12.81
CA ILE A 94 -1.03 -14.54 -12.81
C ILE A 94 0.26 -14.83 -12.03
N SER A 95 1.37 -14.32 -12.54
CA SER A 95 2.69 -14.52 -11.93
C SER A 95 3.04 -13.42 -10.93
N ALA A 96 4.08 -13.63 -10.12
CA ALA A 96 4.64 -12.60 -9.25
C ALA A 96 5.07 -11.33 -10.02
N LYS A 97 5.44 -11.45 -11.31
CA LYS A 97 5.72 -10.33 -12.20
C LYS A 97 4.45 -9.50 -12.47
N MET A 98 3.32 -10.18 -12.71
CA MET A 98 2.03 -9.52 -12.89
C MET A 98 1.56 -8.85 -11.60
N GLU A 99 1.65 -9.53 -10.45
CA GLU A 99 1.31 -8.95 -9.14
C GLU A 99 2.07 -7.63 -8.89
N ARG A 100 3.37 -7.62 -9.20
CA ARG A 100 4.18 -6.40 -9.11
C ARG A 100 3.75 -5.33 -10.11
N ALA A 101 3.38 -5.73 -11.33
CA ALA A 101 2.87 -4.80 -12.34
C ALA A 101 1.55 -4.16 -11.90
N LEU A 102 0.64 -4.93 -11.26
CA LEU A 102 -0.61 -4.43 -10.69
C LEU A 102 -0.37 -3.39 -9.58
N ARG A 103 0.55 -3.66 -8.65
CA ARG A 103 0.89 -2.71 -7.59
C ARG A 103 1.47 -1.40 -8.15
N LYS A 104 2.39 -1.49 -9.12
CA LYS A 104 2.96 -0.30 -9.80
C LYS A 104 1.90 0.48 -10.57
N PHE A 105 0.99 -0.23 -11.23
CA PHE A 105 -0.12 0.38 -11.94
C PHE A 105 -1.05 1.12 -10.98
N ALA A 106 -1.43 0.49 -9.86
CA ALA A 106 -2.23 1.11 -8.81
C ALA A 106 -1.53 2.36 -8.23
N LEU A 107 -0.21 2.26 -7.96
CA LEU A 107 0.58 3.39 -7.48
C LEU A 107 0.53 4.58 -8.45
N LYS A 108 0.76 4.31 -9.75
CA LYS A 108 0.73 5.35 -10.80
C LYS A 108 -0.66 5.99 -10.90
N LYS A 109 -1.73 5.18 -10.81
CA LYS A 109 -3.11 5.65 -10.98
C LYS A 109 -3.58 6.50 -9.80
N ILE A 110 -3.22 6.14 -8.58
CA ILE A 110 -3.68 6.82 -7.35
C ILE A 110 -2.81 8.01 -7.01
N PHE A 111 -1.49 7.86 -7.04
CA PHE A 111 -0.55 8.89 -6.61
C PHE A 111 0.15 9.63 -7.76
N GLY A 112 -0.15 9.27 -9.02
CA GLY A 112 0.49 9.85 -10.19
C GLY A 112 1.97 9.47 -10.32
N GLN A 113 2.74 10.32 -11.01
CA GLN A 113 4.18 10.11 -11.14
C GLN A 113 4.91 10.61 -9.89
N ILE A 114 5.09 9.74 -8.92
CA ILE A 114 5.90 10.04 -7.75
C ILE A 114 7.37 10.00 -8.16
N LYS A 115 8.06 11.15 -8.17
CA LYS A 115 9.50 11.20 -8.37
C LYS A 115 10.20 10.41 -7.27
N LYS A 116 11.17 9.56 -7.62
CA LYS A 116 12.02 8.85 -6.64
C LYS A 116 12.69 9.89 -5.74
N SER A 117 12.36 9.90 -4.45
CA SER A 117 13.12 10.65 -3.45
C SER A 117 14.24 9.75 -2.93
N ARG A 118 15.39 10.31 -2.69
CA ARG A 118 16.47 9.63 -1.97
C ARG A 118 15.97 9.25 -0.58
N SER A 119 16.32 8.05 -0.14
CA SER A 119 15.99 7.34 1.12
C SER A 119 15.18 8.09 2.19
N GLY A 120 14.07 7.50 2.59
CA GLY A 120 13.19 7.70 3.74
C GLY A 120 13.29 9.03 4.50
N ASN A 121 12.39 9.98 4.23
CA ASN A 121 12.38 11.29 4.87
C ASN A 121 11.08 11.50 5.65
N HIS A 122 10.89 10.77 6.74
CA HIS A 122 9.99 11.26 7.77
C HIS A 122 10.77 12.25 8.62
N LYS A 123 10.52 13.55 8.43
CA LYS A 123 11.08 14.60 9.29
C LYS A 123 10.41 14.50 10.65
N THR A 124 11.17 14.20 11.69
CA THR A 124 10.72 14.28 13.08
C THR A 124 11.44 15.42 13.77
N ASN A 125 10.73 16.15 14.64
CA ASN A 125 11.28 17.25 15.43
C ASN A 125 12.12 16.78 16.64
N HIS A 126 12.38 15.48 16.75
CA HIS A 126 13.15 14.91 17.85
C HIS A 126 14.52 14.41 17.39
N THR A 127 15.56 14.76 18.13
CA THR A 127 16.94 14.32 17.91
C THR A 127 17.14 12.84 18.26
N GLY A 128 17.76 12.03 17.40
CA GLY A 128 18.10 10.63 17.64
C GLY A 128 19.19 10.11 16.72
N LYS A 129 19.74 8.97 17.06
CA LYS A 129 20.88 8.35 16.36
C LYS A 129 20.49 7.76 15.02
N SER A 130 20.75 8.45 13.91
CA SER A 130 20.64 7.89 12.56
C SER A 130 21.92 8.14 11.75
N SER A 131 22.41 7.09 11.12
CA SER A 131 23.65 7.09 10.34
C SER A 131 23.39 7.41 8.87
N ASN A 132 23.16 8.66 8.51
CA ASN A 132 23.32 9.12 7.12
C ASN A 132 23.78 10.56 7.12
N ASP A 133 24.95 10.76 6.54
CA ASP A 133 25.62 12.03 6.42
C ASP A 133 24.82 12.99 5.52
N PHE A 134 24.31 14.06 6.13
CA PHE A 134 24.02 15.32 5.46
C PHE A 134 25.00 16.33 6.04
N ASP A 135 25.63 17.11 5.16
CA ASP A 135 26.52 18.21 5.51
C ASP A 135 25.76 19.41 6.11
N ASP A 136 24.76 19.16 6.93
CA ASP A 136 23.97 20.19 7.58
C ASP A 136 24.37 20.27 9.07
N TYR A 137 24.85 21.43 9.49
CA TYR A 137 25.32 21.70 10.84
C TYR A 137 24.33 22.62 11.54
N ARG A 138 24.26 22.53 12.87
CA ARG A 138 23.55 23.49 13.71
C ARG A 138 24.41 23.86 14.91
N ASP A 139 24.11 24.98 15.51
CA ASP A 139 24.74 25.42 16.74
C ASP A 139 24.49 24.41 17.86
N TYR A 140 25.49 24.22 18.70
CA TYR A 140 25.40 23.38 19.89
C TYR A 140 24.32 23.88 20.86
N GLN A 141 23.53 22.94 21.39
CA GLN A 141 22.58 23.18 22.46
C GLN A 141 22.89 22.30 23.65
N PHE A 142 22.66 22.85 24.86
CA PHE A 142 22.88 22.08 26.09
C PHE A 142 22.08 20.77 26.08
N GLY A 143 22.81 19.64 26.23
CA GLY A 143 22.24 18.28 26.12
C GLY A 143 22.60 17.53 24.86
N ASP A 144 23.25 18.17 23.88
CA ASP A 144 23.79 17.48 22.69
C ASP A 144 24.95 16.56 23.06
N SER A 145 25.04 15.43 22.39
CA SER A 145 26.09 14.45 22.60
C SER A 145 27.43 14.93 22.01
N ILE A 146 28.50 14.76 22.76
CA ILE A 146 29.86 15.09 22.33
C ILE A 146 30.25 14.35 21.03
N ASP A 147 29.72 13.14 20.81
CA ASP A 147 29.96 12.35 19.59
C ASP A 147 29.44 13.01 18.30
N GLN A 148 28.56 14.01 18.45
CA GLN A 148 28.00 14.75 17.32
C GLN A 148 28.72 16.07 17.06
N LEU A 149 29.70 16.42 17.89
CA LEU A 149 30.43 17.66 17.78
C LEU A 149 31.34 17.65 16.54
N MET A 150 31.19 18.66 15.69
CA MET A 150 32.00 18.87 14.51
C MET A 150 33.21 19.73 14.86
N ILE A 151 34.28 19.08 15.34
CA ILE A 151 35.47 19.76 15.87
C ILE A 151 36.09 20.70 14.83
N THR A 152 36.19 20.27 13.56
CA THR A 152 36.80 21.06 12.49
C THR A 152 36.01 22.38 12.26
N GLU A 153 34.69 22.29 12.21
CA GLU A 153 33.81 23.44 11.97
C GLU A 153 33.79 24.36 13.21
N SER A 154 33.76 23.76 14.40
CA SER A 154 33.82 24.51 15.66
C SER A 154 35.16 25.30 15.79
N LEU A 155 36.29 24.68 15.45
CA LEU A 155 37.56 25.37 15.43
C LEU A 155 37.59 26.48 14.37
N ARG A 156 37.01 26.26 13.20
CA ARG A 156 36.90 27.29 12.16
C ARG A 156 36.11 28.50 12.66
N ASN A 157 35.00 28.28 13.35
CA ASN A 157 34.20 29.36 13.94
C ASN A 157 35.00 30.13 14.97
N MET A 158 35.70 29.40 15.90
CA MET A 158 36.60 30.01 16.87
C MET A 158 37.65 30.90 16.21
N TYR A 159 38.39 30.42 15.22
CA TYR A 159 39.40 31.21 14.50
C TYR A 159 38.79 32.41 13.77
N THR A 160 37.59 32.27 13.25
CA THR A 160 36.87 33.38 12.61
C THR A 160 36.50 34.46 13.62
N ARG A 161 36.12 34.07 14.84
CA ARG A 161 35.78 35.00 15.95
C ARG A 161 37.03 35.66 16.57
N THR A 162 38.06 34.87 16.85
CA THR A 162 39.24 35.36 17.60
C THR A 162 40.25 36.08 16.74
N GLY A 163 40.33 35.73 15.43
CA GLY A 163 41.34 36.27 14.51
C GLY A 163 42.78 35.97 14.90
N SER A 164 43.03 35.15 15.90
CA SER A 164 44.32 34.81 16.47
C SER A 164 44.55 33.31 16.53
N GLY A 165 45.78 32.85 16.61
CA GLY A 165 46.16 31.43 16.73
C GLY A 165 46.00 30.83 18.12
N GLU A 166 45.43 31.57 19.08
CA GLU A 166 45.18 31.09 20.43
C GLU A 166 43.88 30.24 20.47
N LEU A 167 43.93 29.16 21.23
CA LEU A 167 42.79 28.23 21.42
C LEU A 167 41.86 28.78 22.50
N ASP A 168 40.87 29.54 22.11
CA ASP A 168 39.80 30.06 22.97
C ASP A 168 38.43 29.62 22.45
N LEU A 169 38.10 28.33 22.68
CA LEU A 169 36.86 27.72 22.21
C LEU A 169 35.73 28.02 23.19
N GLN A 170 34.69 28.71 22.71
CA GLN A 170 33.50 29.04 23.50
C GLN A 170 32.29 28.21 23.01
N SER A 171 31.23 28.14 23.85
CA SER A 171 30.02 27.38 23.51
C SER A 171 29.35 27.86 22.22
N GLU A 172 29.53 29.12 21.86
CA GLU A 172 29.00 29.73 20.64
C GLU A 172 29.72 29.29 19.37
N ASP A 173 30.96 28.81 19.52
CA ASP A 173 31.75 28.29 18.38
C ASP A 173 31.42 26.84 18.07
N LEU A 174 30.76 26.14 19.03
CA LEU A 174 30.47 24.75 18.92
C LEU A 174 29.36 24.46 17.91
N VAL A 175 29.67 23.59 16.97
CA VAL A 175 28.75 23.14 15.92
C VAL A 175 28.59 21.65 16.02
N VAL A 176 27.34 21.19 15.99
CA VAL A 176 27.01 19.76 15.99
C VAL A 176 26.44 19.35 14.65
N LYS A 177 26.73 18.10 14.27
CA LYS A 177 26.16 17.50 13.08
C LYS A 177 24.64 17.41 13.22
N ASN A 178 23.92 18.01 12.29
CA ASN A 178 22.46 17.94 12.27
C ASN A 178 22.02 16.56 11.83
N THR A 179 21.91 15.64 12.76
CA THR A 179 21.36 14.30 12.51
C THR A 179 19.85 14.38 12.44
N LEU A 180 19.32 14.58 11.23
CA LEU A 180 17.89 14.40 10.99
C LEU A 180 17.54 12.96 11.31
N ASN A 181 16.78 12.76 12.36
CA ASN A 181 16.25 11.44 12.71
C ASN A 181 15.36 10.96 11.60
N LYS A 182 15.85 9.99 10.86
CA LYS A 182 15.03 9.16 9.97
C LYS A 182 14.43 8.07 10.83
N SER A 183 13.30 8.37 11.46
CA SER A 183 12.58 7.36 12.20
C SER A 183 12.01 6.32 11.24
N GLN A 184 12.24 5.06 11.55
CA GLN A 184 11.60 3.94 10.87
C GLN A 184 10.18 3.81 11.41
N MET A 185 9.25 3.52 10.51
CA MET A 185 7.82 3.35 10.84
C MET A 185 7.41 1.90 10.65
N SER A 186 6.56 1.41 11.55
CA SER A 186 5.86 0.15 11.37
C SER A 186 4.39 0.44 11.09
N THR A 187 3.94 0.04 9.92
CA THR A 187 2.56 0.24 9.47
C THR A 187 1.84 -1.10 9.41
N VAL A 188 0.64 -1.16 10.00
CA VAL A 188 -0.33 -2.24 9.75
C VAL A 188 -1.47 -1.68 8.91
N LEU A 189 -1.70 -2.28 7.75
CA LEU A 189 -2.82 -1.98 6.88
C LEU A 189 -3.94 -2.97 7.12
N MET A 190 -5.08 -2.49 7.60
CA MET A 190 -6.30 -3.26 7.82
C MET A 190 -7.27 -3.07 6.66
N ILE A 191 -7.76 -4.16 6.08
CA ILE A 191 -8.70 -4.12 4.95
C ILE A 191 -9.98 -4.86 5.34
N ASP A 192 -11.09 -4.16 5.25
CA ASP A 192 -12.42 -4.74 5.46
C ASP A 192 -12.81 -5.63 4.28
N ILE A 193 -13.20 -6.87 4.58
CA ILE A 193 -13.72 -7.84 3.60
C ILE A 193 -15.15 -8.26 3.94
N SER A 194 -15.84 -7.47 4.75
CA SER A 194 -17.25 -7.71 5.11
C SER A 194 -18.18 -7.52 3.92
N HIS A 195 -19.38 -8.09 4.04
CA HIS A 195 -20.37 -8.08 2.96
C HIS A 195 -20.81 -6.67 2.53
N SER A 196 -20.74 -5.68 3.41
CA SER A 196 -21.05 -4.28 3.12
C SER A 196 -20.18 -3.67 2.02
N MET A 197 -18.97 -4.21 1.82
CA MET A 197 -18.04 -3.75 0.78
C MET A 197 -18.53 -4.01 -0.66
N ILE A 198 -19.61 -4.76 -0.86
CA ILE A 198 -20.26 -5.04 -2.17
C ILE A 198 -21.78 -4.84 -2.15
N LEU A 199 -22.35 -4.27 -1.06
CA LEU A 199 -23.79 -4.05 -0.95
C LEU A 199 -24.28 -2.92 -1.85
N TYR A 200 -25.56 -2.99 -2.20
CA TYR A 200 -26.30 -1.97 -2.96
C TYR A 200 -25.77 -1.72 -4.39
N GLY A 201 -25.10 -2.71 -4.99
CA GLY A 201 -24.54 -2.57 -6.35
C GLY A 201 -23.27 -1.73 -6.43
N GLU A 202 -22.75 -1.26 -5.31
CA GLU A 202 -21.47 -0.56 -5.23
C GLU A 202 -20.32 -1.53 -4.98
N ASP A 203 -19.33 -1.51 -5.86
CA ASP A 203 -18.06 -2.22 -5.67
C ASP A 203 -17.08 -1.34 -4.91
N ARG A 204 -17.01 -1.51 -3.58
CA ARG A 204 -16.06 -0.79 -2.71
C ARG A 204 -14.77 -1.58 -2.50
N ILE A 205 -14.79 -2.89 -2.72
CA ILE A 205 -13.60 -3.73 -2.51
C ILE A 205 -12.53 -3.49 -3.58
N THR A 206 -12.89 -3.25 -4.84
CA THR A 206 -11.90 -3.00 -5.89
C THR A 206 -11.14 -1.69 -5.68
N PRO A 207 -11.77 -0.54 -5.37
CA PRO A 207 -11.04 0.65 -4.93
C PRO A 207 -10.16 0.40 -3.70
N ALA A 208 -10.65 -0.34 -2.70
CA ALA A 208 -9.89 -0.68 -1.50
C ALA A 208 -8.63 -1.50 -1.83
N LYS A 209 -8.74 -2.52 -2.69
CA LYS A 209 -7.59 -3.28 -3.21
C LYS A 209 -6.58 -2.38 -3.92
N ARG A 210 -7.05 -1.47 -4.77
CA ARG A 210 -6.17 -0.53 -5.50
C ARG A 210 -5.39 0.36 -4.54
N VAL A 211 -6.06 0.94 -3.55
CA VAL A 211 -5.41 1.77 -2.52
C VAL A 211 -4.40 0.95 -1.74
N ALA A 212 -4.75 -0.26 -1.31
CA ALA A 212 -3.86 -1.15 -0.58
C ALA A 212 -2.62 -1.55 -1.39
N MET A 213 -2.79 -1.88 -2.68
CA MET A 213 -1.69 -2.19 -3.59
C MET A 213 -0.79 -0.97 -3.83
N ALA A 214 -1.38 0.21 -4.04
CA ALA A 214 -0.64 1.45 -4.26
C ALA A 214 0.17 1.84 -3.02
N LEU A 215 -0.43 1.77 -1.84
CA LEU A 215 0.23 2.08 -0.57
C LEU A 215 1.36 1.09 -0.28
N SER A 216 1.13 -0.20 -0.55
CA SER A 216 2.15 -1.24 -0.40
C SER A 216 3.36 -0.98 -1.30
N GLU A 217 3.14 -0.68 -2.58
CA GLU A 217 4.23 -0.37 -3.50
C GLU A 217 4.94 0.95 -3.13
N LEU A 218 4.19 1.96 -2.64
CA LEU A 218 4.74 3.22 -2.14
C LEU A 218 5.71 2.97 -0.98
N ILE A 219 5.27 2.24 0.04
CA ILE A 219 6.09 1.96 1.23
C ILE A 219 7.33 1.15 0.84
N LEU A 220 7.16 0.06 0.08
CA LEU A 220 8.26 -0.79 -0.34
C LEU A 220 9.32 -0.09 -1.20
N THR A 221 8.91 0.90 -2.02
CA THR A 221 9.82 1.57 -2.94
C THR A 221 10.39 2.87 -2.40
N ARG A 222 9.60 3.61 -1.62
CA ARG A 222 9.98 4.94 -1.12
C ARG A 222 10.58 4.90 0.28
N TYR A 223 10.14 3.96 1.10
CA TYR A 223 10.51 3.83 2.51
C TYR A 223 11.04 2.41 2.82
N PRO A 224 12.19 2.00 2.25
CA PRO A 224 12.66 0.61 2.35
C PRO A 224 13.05 0.18 3.77
N LYS A 225 13.19 1.12 4.70
CA LYS A 225 13.47 0.85 6.12
C LYS A 225 12.19 0.70 6.96
N ASP A 226 11.02 1.08 6.41
CA ASP A 226 9.73 0.91 7.06
C ASP A 226 9.24 -0.53 6.91
N THR A 227 8.44 -0.97 7.86
CA THR A 227 7.77 -2.28 7.77
C THR A 227 6.30 -2.10 7.47
N LEU A 228 5.78 -2.94 6.57
CA LEU A 228 4.37 -3.00 6.26
C LEU A 228 3.86 -4.41 6.47
N ASP A 229 2.89 -4.55 7.35
CA ASP A 229 2.10 -5.76 7.52
C ASP A 229 0.66 -5.49 7.09
N ILE A 230 0.00 -6.50 6.57
CA ILE A 230 -1.38 -6.38 6.08
C ILE A 230 -2.24 -7.42 6.78
N LEU A 231 -3.43 -7.03 7.15
CA LEU A 231 -4.45 -7.93 7.63
C LEU A 231 -5.80 -7.63 6.98
N VAL A 232 -6.63 -8.65 6.90
CA VAL A 232 -8.04 -8.51 6.51
C VAL A 232 -8.92 -8.82 7.71
N PHE A 233 -10.07 -8.17 7.78
CA PHE A 233 -11.03 -8.41 8.84
C PHE A 233 -12.47 -8.48 8.31
N GLY A 234 -13.24 -9.36 8.93
CA GLY A 234 -14.64 -9.58 8.71
C GLY A 234 -15.24 -10.01 10.06
N ASN A 235 -15.74 -11.24 10.22
CA ASN A 235 -16.11 -11.78 11.54
C ASN A 235 -14.88 -11.92 12.46
N ASP A 236 -13.79 -12.41 11.90
CA ASP A 236 -12.47 -12.52 12.53
C ASP A 236 -11.44 -11.71 11.70
N ALA A 237 -10.24 -11.55 12.25
CA ALA A 237 -9.12 -10.93 11.56
C ALA A 237 -8.02 -11.95 11.30
N LYS A 238 -7.35 -11.83 10.14
CA LYS A 238 -6.21 -12.67 9.78
C LYS A 238 -5.15 -11.87 9.04
N PRO A 239 -3.85 -12.14 9.26
CA PRO A 239 -2.78 -11.54 8.48
C PRO A 239 -2.80 -12.13 7.06
N ILE A 240 -2.40 -11.30 6.10
CA ILE A 240 -2.20 -11.70 4.70
C ILE A 240 -0.89 -11.16 4.18
N SER A 241 -0.37 -11.77 3.12
CA SER A 241 0.81 -11.26 2.42
C SER A 241 0.42 -10.22 1.36
N ILE A 242 1.37 -9.35 1.00
CA ILE A 242 1.18 -8.34 -0.07
C ILE A 242 0.81 -9.01 -1.41
N LYS A 243 1.25 -10.24 -1.63
CA LYS A 243 0.95 -11.01 -2.85
C LYS A 243 -0.53 -11.40 -2.95
N GLU A 244 -1.21 -11.53 -1.82
CA GLU A 244 -2.63 -11.91 -1.77
C GLU A 244 -3.58 -10.74 -2.07
N LEU A 245 -3.09 -9.49 -2.07
CA LEU A 245 -3.92 -8.31 -2.32
C LEU A 245 -4.76 -8.35 -3.61
N PRO A 246 -4.22 -8.75 -4.78
CA PRO A 246 -5.01 -8.82 -6.01
C PRO A 246 -6.17 -9.82 -5.91
N TYR A 247 -6.01 -10.88 -5.12
CA TYR A 247 -6.96 -12.00 -5.01
C TYR A 247 -8.01 -11.82 -3.92
N LEU A 248 -8.04 -10.69 -3.23
CA LEU A 248 -9.01 -10.46 -2.17
C LEU A 248 -10.44 -10.49 -2.71
N LYS A 249 -11.26 -11.30 -2.04
CA LYS A 249 -12.70 -11.40 -2.28
C LYS A 249 -13.45 -11.05 -1.00
N VAL A 250 -14.60 -10.42 -1.16
CA VAL A 250 -15.53 -10.18 -0.05
C VAL A 250 -16.22 -11.48 0.30
N GLY A 251 -16.39 -11.72 1.59
CA GLY A 251 -17.14 -12.87 2.10
C GLY A 251 -18.46 -12.46 2.74
N PRO A 252 -19.29 -13.43 3.13
CA PRO A 252 -20.55 -13.20 3.86
C PRO A 252 -20.27 -12.85 5.32
N TYR A 253 -19.35 -11.91 5.56
CA TYR A 253 -18.88 -11.53 6.88
C TYR A 253 -19.52 -10.24 7.36
N HIS A 254 -19.64 -10.13 8.69
CA HIS A 254 -19.93 -8.87 9.37
C HIS A 254 -18.63 -8.14 9.69
N THR A 255 -18.72 -6.84 10.00
CA THR A 255 -17.56 -6.00 10.27
C THR A 255 -17.18 -6.05 11.75
N ASN A 256 -16.17 -6.83 12.11
CA ASN A 256 -15.59 -6.90 13.46
C ASN A 256 -14.32 -6.07 13.56
N THR A 257 -14.47 -4.76 13.66
CA THR A 257 -13.34 -3.81 13.77
C THR A 257 -12.50 -4.08 15.03
N VAL A 258 -13.12 -4.56 16.12
CA VAL A 258 -12.40 -4.87 17.37
C VAL A 258 -11.38 -5.98 17.15
N ALA A 259 -11.77 -7.06 16.45
CA ALA A 259 -10.84 -8.16 16.15
C ALA A 259 -9.68 -7.67 15.24
N GLY A 260 -9.99 -6.81 14.26
CA GLY A 260 -8.99 -6.20 13.40
C GLY A 260 -7.99 -5.35 14.19
N LEU A 261 -8.46 -4.44 15.03
CA LEU A 261 -7.60 -3.58 15.86
C LEU A 261 -6.76 -4.39 16.85
N GLN A 262 -7.35 -5.41 17.49
CA GLN A 262 -6.60 -6.28 18.39
C GLN A 262 -5.42 -6.95 17.67
N LEU A 263 -5.69 -7.58 16.52
CA LEU A 263 -4.64 -8.22 15.73
C LEU A 263 -3.58 -7.21 15.26
N ALA A 264 -3.99 -6.00 14.83
CA ALA A 264 -3.07 -4.95 14.42
C ALA A 264 -2.13 -4.53 15.56
N MET A 265 -2.66 -4.34 16.76
CA MET A 265 -1.87 -4.02 17.95
C MET A 265 -0.92 -5.16 18.31
N ASP A 266 -1.38 -6.42 18.25
CA ASP A 266 -0.54 -7.60 18.51
C ASP A 266 0.62 -7.73 17.50
N MET A 267 0.38 -7.36 16.23
CA MET A 267 1.42 -7.32 15.20
C MET A 267 2.42 -6.19 15.45
N LEU A 268 1.93 -5.00 15.80
CA LEU A 268 2.78 -3.83 16.07
C LEU A 268 3.58 -3.96 17.37
N SER A 269 3.06 -4.67 18.39
CA SER A 269 3.76 -4.89 19.65
C SER A 269 5.08 -5.65 19.44
N LYS A 270 5.13 -6.53 18.43
CA LYS A 270 6.32 -7.33 18.08
C LYS A 270 7.37 -6.54 17.28
N LYS A 271 7.03 -5.32 16.82
CA LYS A 271 7.95 -4.48 16.04
C LYS A 271 8.82 -3.64 16.94
N LYS A 272 10.11 -3.52 16.56
CA LYS A 272 11.11 -2.75 17.30
C LYS A 272 11.05 -1.24 17.03
N ASN A 273 10.39 -0.83 15.95
CA ASN A 273 10.29 0.58 15.56
C ASN A 273 9.44 1.35 16.57
N ASN A 274 9.90 2.53 16.97
CA ASN A 274 9.19 3.37 17.93
C ASN A 274 7.92 3.98 17.32
N ASN A 275 7.97 4.36 16.04
CA ASN A 275 6.80 4.90 15.35
C ASN A 275 5.97 3.75 14.77
N LYS A 276 4.73 3.71 15.18
CA LYS A 276 3.76 2.69 14.81
C LYS A 276 2.50 3.36 14.32
N GLN A 277 1.88 2.82 13.27
CA GLN A 277 0.59 3.31 12.79
C GLN A 277 -0.29 2.19 12.30
N ILE A 278 -1.58 2.40 12.41
CA ILE A 278 -2.63 1.55 11.84
C ILE A 278 -3.36 2.38 10.80
N LEU A 279 -3.45 1.85 9.58
CA LEU A 279 -4.26 2.39 8.51
C LEU A 279 -5.41 1.43 8.23
N MET A 280 -6.64 1.91 8.24
CA MET A 280 -7.83 1.08 8.05
C MET A 280 -8.58 1.52 6.79
N ILE A 281 -8.91 0.55 5.93
CA ILE A 281 -9.78 0.72 4.76
C ILE A 281 -11.07 -0.05 5.04
N THR A 282 -12.16 0.68 5.23
CA THR A 282 -13.49 0.13 5.58
C THR A 282 -14.59 1.06 5.06
N ASP A 283 -15.79 0.56 4.93
CA ASP A 283 -16.99 1.38 4.68
C ASP A 283 -17.61 1.96 5.98
N GLY A 284 -17.01 1.67 7.13
CA GLY A 284 -17.14 2.43 8.37
C GLY A 284 -18.11 1.90 9.43
N LYS A 285 -18.96 0.91 9.15
CA LYS A 285 -19.97 0.46 10.12
C LYS A 285 -19.57 -0.85 10.83
N PRO A 286 -19.10 -0.82 12.09
CA PRO A 286 -18.88 -2.03 12.86
C PRO A 286 -20.22 -2.68 13.19
N SER A 287 -20.37 -3.98 12.91
CA SER A 287 -21.63 -4.72 13.05
C SER A 287 -21.48 -6.06 13.79
N CYS A 288 -20.27 -6.39 14.25
CA CYS A 288 -19.98 -7.67 14.90
C CYS A 288 -18.98 -7.52 16.05
N LEU A 289 -19.17 -8.32 17.09
CA LEU A 289 -18.21 -8.55 18.18
C LEU A 289 -18.08 -10.04 18.46
N LYS A 290 -16.87 -10.50 18.72
CA LYS A 290 -16.63 -11.82 19.27
C LYS A 290 -16.75 -11.77 20.81
N MET A 291 -17.59 -12.61 21.35
CA MET A 291 -17.83 -12.70 22.80
C MET A 291 -16.81 -13.65 23.46
N PRO A 292 -16.60 -13.56 24.79
CA PRO A 292 -15.65 -14.43 25.49
C PRO A 292 -15.95 -15.93 25.38
N ASP A 293 -17.21 -16.29 25.17
CA ASP A 293 -17.66 -17.65 24.94
C ASP A 293 -17.41 -18.18 23.52
N GLY A 294 -16.79 -17.33 22.66
CA GLY A 294 -16.51 -17.63 21.26
C GLY A 294 -17.67 -17.36 20.30
N SER A 295 -18.86 -17.02 20.80
CA SER A 295 -20.01 -16.64 19.97
C SER A 295 -19.85 -15.25 19.35
N TYR A 296 -20.62 -14.97 18.30
CA TYR A 296 -20.62 -13.66 17.66
C TYR A 296 -21.90 -12.89 17.98
N TYR A 297 -21.75 -11.75 18.64
CA TYR A 297 -22.81 -10.76 18.75
C TYR A 297 -22.86 -9.93 17.49
N LYS A 298 -23.99 -9.94 16.78
CA LYS A 298 -24.16 -9.30 15.47
C LYS A 298 -25.37 -8.36 15.49
N ASN A 299 -25.18 -7.15 14.96
CA ASN A 299 -26.27 -6.21 14.76
C ASN A 299 -26.05 -5.44 13.44
N SER A 300 -26.85 -5.75 12.44
CA SER A 300 -26.80 -5.12 11.12
C SER A 300 -27.78 -3.94 10.97
N ALA A 301 -28.72 -3.77 11.89
CA ALA A 301 -29.85 -2.83 11.75
C ALA A 301 -29.51 -1.36 12.06
N GLY A 302 -28.31 -1.07 12.56
CA GLY A 302 -27.92 0.32 12.92
C GLY A 302 -26.54 0.37 13.57
N LEU A 303 -26.18 1.52 14.15
CA LEU A 303 -25.02 1.65 15.00
C LEU A 303 -25.40 1.14 16.41
N ASP A 304 -24.82 0.02 16.78
CA ASP A 304 -25.04 -0.59 18.10
C ASP A 304 -24.10 0.03 19.13
N GLN A 305 -24.66 0.56 20.22
CA GLN A 305 -23.89 1.25 21.25
C GLN A 305 -22.84 0.34 21.93
N LYS A 306 -23.15 -0.95 22.10
CA LYS A 306 -22.23 -1.93 22.71
C LYS A 306 -21.02 -2.14 21.80
N ILE A 307 -21.25 -2.31 20.48
CA ILE A 307 -20.22 -2.49 19.48
C ILE A 307 -19.37 -1.22 19.37
N VAL A 308 -20.00 -0.06 19.22
CA VAL A 308 -19.31 1.23 19.08
C VAL A 308 -18.46 1.55 20.32
N LYS A 309 -19.01 1.35 21.53
CA LYS A 309 -18.25 1.55 22.77
C LYS A 309 -17.01 0.67 22.85
N LYS A 310 -17.11 -0.60 22.43
CA LYS A 310 -15.95 -1.51 22.40
C LYS A 310 -14.92 -1.11 21.36
N CYS A 311 -15.35 -0.72 20.15
CA CYS A 311 -14.47 -0.19 19.11
C CYS A 311 -13.73 1.07 19.59
N TYR A 312 -14.43 2.01 20.21
CA TYR A 312 -13.84 3.23 20.76
C TYR A 312 -12.79 2.92 21.84
N THR A 313 -13.09 1.97 22.73
CA THR A 313 -12.14 1.54 23.77
C THR A 313 -10.86 0.96 23.12
N MET A 314 -11.01 0.12 22.11
CA MET A 314 -9.87 -0.48 21.38
C MET A 314 -9.07 0.60 20.63
N ALA A 315 -9.75 1.53 19.95
CA ALA A 315 -9.09 2.61 19.25
C ALA A 315 -8.31 3.58 20.16
N LYS A 316 -8.71 3.71 21.43
CA LYS A 316 -7.95 4.47 22.43
C LYS A 316 -6.69 3.75 22.91
N GLN A 317 -6.67 2.42 22.80
CA GLN A 317 -5.52 1.60 23.21
C GLN A 317 -4.49 1.47 22.10
N ALA A 318 -4.93 1.66 20.83
CA ALA A 318 -4.09 1.61 19.62
C ALA A 318 -3.31 2.92 19.42
#